data_ba1a9722be6be4bd7e24970628f705ce
#
_entry.id   ba1a9722be6be4bd7e24970628f705ce
#
_cell.length_a   1.000
_cell.length_b   1.000
_cell.length_c   1.000
_cell.angle_alpha   90.00
_cell.angle_beta   90.00
_cell.angle_gamma   90.00
#
_symmetry.space_group_name_H-M   'P 1'
#
loop_
_entity.id
_entity.type
_entity.pdbx_description
1 polymer ?
#
loop_
_entity_poly.entity_id
_entity_poly.type
_entity_poly.pdbx_seq_one_letter_code
_entity_poly.pdbx_strand_id
1 'polypeptide(L)'
;MSNINFIYEKVNALTRKFDTRDPFEICKEMDIHIHYKDLGSALKAYYFYQSRIKNIIINSRSGTIVRRILCAHELGHAVLHGNLAAMHGFQELELFDTLIPTEYEANLFAAELIISDEEILELLNDRDKSFFSIAK
;
A
#
# COMPACT_ATOMS: atom_id res chain seq x y z
N MET A 1 12.10 -14.11 -6.31
CA MET A 1 13.32 -14.00 -6.91
C MET A 1 13.84 -12.61 -6.90
N SER A 2 14.30 -12.12 -8.04
CA SER A 2 14.87 -10.78 -8.08
C SER A 2 13.88 -9.72 -7.62
N ASN A 3 12.57 -9.94 -7.83
CA ASN A 3 11.57 -8.96 -7.44
C ASN A 3 11.51 -8.74 -5.94
N ILE A 4 11.70 -9.81 -5.17
CA ILE A 4 11.65 -9.69 -3.72
C ILE A 4 12.77 -8.81 -3.21
N ASN A 5 13.98 -9.02 -3.72
CA ASN A 5 15.12 -8.20 -3.33
C ASN A 5 14.95 -6.76 -3.75
N PHE A 6 14.43 -6.55 -4.96
CA PHE A 6 14.20 -5.22 -5.48
C PHE A 6 13.22 -4.45 -4.60
N ILE A 7 12.12 -5.11 -4.20
CA ILE A 7 11.11 -4.49 -3.36
C ILE A 7 11.68 -4.16 -2.00
N TYR A 8 12.44 -5.09 -1.42
CA TYR A 8 13.08 -4.88 -0.14
C TYR A 8 14.01 -3.67 -0.18
N GLU A 9 14.79 -3.54 -1.25
CA GLU A 9 15.69 -2.41 -1.41
C GLU A 9 14.95 -1.11 -1.59
N LYS A 10 13.83 -1.15 -2.31
CA LYS A 10 13.00 0.06 -2.48
C LYS A 10 12.46 0.56 -1.16
N VAL A 11 11.94 -0.35 -0.34
CA VAL A 11 11.41 0.03 0.97
C VAL A 11 12.52 0.62 1.83
N ASN A 12 13.68 -0.03 1.84
CA ASN A 12 14.79 0.47 2.64
C ASN A 12 15.27 1.84 2.18
N ALA A 13 15.29 2.06 0.88
CA ALA A 13 15.70 3.36 0.34
C ALA A 13 14.73 4.46 0.77
N LEU A 14 13.44 4.17 0.71
CA LEU A 14 12.43 5.15 1.09
C LEU A 14 12.45 5.45 2.58
N THR A 15 12.54 4.42 3.41
CA THR A 15 12.55 4.62 4.86
C THR A 15 13.79 5.37 5.31
N ARG A 16 14.90 5.16 4.62
CA ARG A 16 16.12 5.87 4.94
C ARG A 16 16.07 7.31 4.46
N LYS A 17 15.54 7.52 3.27
CA LYS A 17 15.46 8.85 2.69
C LYS A 17 14.57 9.77 3.50
N PHE A 18 13.44 9.27 3.94
CA PHE A 18 12.45 10.09 4.65
C PHE A 18 12.47 9.89 6.16
N ASP A 19 13.29 8.97 6.62
CA ASP A 19 13.48 8.71 8.05
C ASP A 19 12.18 8.40 8.75
N THR A 20 11.35 7.56 8.12
CA THR A 20 10.08 7.14 8.70
C THR A 20 9.61 5.88 8.01
N ARG A 21 8.79 5.09 8.72
CA ARG A 21 8.11 3.95 8.13
C ARG A 21 6.61 4.19 8.05
N ASP A 22 6.17 5.39 8.40
CA ASP A 22 4.77 5.75 8.32
C ASP A 22 4.38 5.99 6.86
N PRO A 23 3.51 5.16 6.28
CA PRO A 23 3.17 5.31 4.86
C PRO A 23 2.51 6.65 4.56
N PHE A 24 1.78 7.23 5.51
CA PHE A 24 1.16 8.53 5.30
C PHE A 24 2.21 9.63 5.19
N GLU A 25 3.25 9.56 6.02
CA GLU A 25 4.33 10.54 5.97
C GLU A 25 5.12 10.41 4.67
N ILE A 26 5.39 9.17 4.27
CA ILE A 26 6.12 8.95 3.03
C ILE A 26 5.31 9.49 1.84
N CYS A 27 4.01 9.25 1.83
CA CYS A 27 3.16 9.78 0.78
C CYS A 27 3.22 11.29 0.73
N LYS A 28 3.16 11.93 1.89
CA LYS A 28 3.22 13.38 1.96
C LYS A 28 4.54 13.90 1.37
N GLU A 29 5.65 13.27 1.74
CA GLU A 29 6.97 13.69 1.25
C GLU A 29 7.12 13.44 -0.25
N MET A 30 6.43 12.46 -0.79
CA MET A 30 6.48 12.15 -2.21
C MET A 30 5.40 12.87 -3.00
N ASP A 31 4.64 13.76 -2.35
CA ASP A 31 3.57 14.51 -2.98
C ASP A 31 2.49 13.60 -3.54
N ILE A 32 2.19 12.54 -2.81
CA ILE A 32 1.08 11.65 -3.13
C ILE A 32 -0.09 12.07 -2.27
N HIS A 33 -1.21 12.37 -2.91
CA HIS A 33 -2.38 12.90 -2.22
C HIS A 33 -3.28 11.77 -1.72
N ILE A 34 -3.66 11.86 -0.44
CA ILE A 34 -4.52 10.86 0.18
C ILE A 34 -5.92 11.43 0.33
N HIS A 35 -6.91 10.67 -0.11
CA HIS A 35 -8.30 11.05 0.00
C HIS A 35 -9.09 9.93 0.67
N TYR A 36 -10.13 10.31 1.40
CA TYR A 36 -11.00 9.34 2.07
C TYR A 36 -12.39 9.47 1.47
N LYS A 37 -12.94 8.34 1.03
CA LYS A 37 -14.28 8.30 0.47
C LYS A 37 -15.00 7.05 0.93
N ASP A 38 -16.32 7.13 1.02
CA ASP A 38 -17.12 5.96 1.31
C ASP A 38 -17.20 5.12 0.04
N LEU A 39 -16.47 4.02 0.02
CA LEU A 39 -16.40 3.15 -1.14
C LEU A 39 -17.30 1.91 -1.01
N GLY A 40 -18.18 1.93 -0.01
CA GLY A 40 -19.04 0.79 0.23
C GLY A 40 -18.28 -0.34 0.91
N SER A 41 -18.71 -1.57 0.69
CA SER A 41 -18.10 -2.72 1.35
C SER A 41 -17.19 -3.53 0.43
N ALA A 42 -17.23 -3.27 -0.88
CA ALA A 42 -16.50 -4.10 -1.84
C ALA A 42 -15.09 -3.61 -2.12
N LEU A 43 -14.89 -2.30 -2.13
CA LEU A 43 -13.61 -1.71 -2.52
C LEU A 43 -12.99 -1.04 -1.31
N LYS A 44 -11.75 -1.38 -1.00
CA LYS A 44 -11.08 -0.87 0.19
C LYS A 44 -10.22 0.34 -0.10
N ALA A 45 -9.53 0.36 -1.22
CA ALA A 45 -8.66 1.47 -1.60
C ALA A 45 -8.25 1.31 -3.05
N TYR A 46 -7.76 2.40 -3.63
CA TYR A 46 -7.14 2.31 -4.95
C TYR A 46 -6.19 3.48 -5.16
N TYR A 47 -5.29 3.29 -6.12
CA TYR A 47 -4.30 4.28 -6.52
C TYR A 47 -4.58 4.68 -7.96
N PHE A 48 -4.46 5.98 -8.25
CA PHE A 48 -4.53 6.41 -9.64
C PHE A 48 -3.62 7.63 -9.86
N TYR A 49 -3.18 7.74 -11.11
CA TYR A 49 -2.30 8.82 -11.53
C TYR A 49 -3.03 9.59 -12.62
N GLN A 50 -3.25 10.87 -12.39
CA GLN A 50 -4.01 11.70 -13.32
C GLN A 50 -3.44 13.09 -13.31
N SER A 51 -3.21 13.66 -14.51
CA SER A 51 -2.70 15.01 -14.65
C SER A 51 -1.42 15.22 -13.86
N ARG A 52 -0.56 14.20 -13.87
CA ARG A 52 0.73 14.20 -13.19
C ARG A 52 0.62 14.23 -11.68
N ILE A 53 -0.54 13.94 -11.14
CA ILE A 53 -0.75 13.90 -9.71
C ILE A 53 -1.05 12.46 -9.32
N LYS A 54 -0.33 11.98 -8.31
CA LYS A 54 -0.54 10.65 -7.76
C LYS A 54 -1.53 10.74 -6.63
N ASN A 55 -2.53 9.88 -6.66
CA ASN A 55 -3.61 9.90 -5.69
C ASN A 55 -3.87 8.52 -5.14
N ILE A 56 -4.16 8.48 -3.84
CA ILE A 56 -4.60 7.26 -3.17
C ILE A 56 -5.95 7.57 -2.55
N ILE A 57 -6.93 6.70 -2.81
CA ILE A 57 -8.25 6.82 -2.23
C ILE A 57 -8.40 5.67 -1.23
N ILE A 58 -8.76 5.99 0.00
CA ILE A 58 -8.94 4.98 1.04
C ILE A 58 -10.40 5.02 1.51
N ASN A 59 -10.97 3.84 1.65
CA ASN A 59 -12.35 3.72 2.11
C ASN A 59 -12.47 4.32 3.51
N SER A 60 -13.33 5.33 3.65
CA SER A 60 -13.50 6.03 4.91
C SER A 60 -14.12 5.13 5.99
N ARG A 61 -14.69 4.01 5.60
CA ARG A 61 -15.27 3.04 6.55
C ARG A 61 -14.20 2.24 7.27
N SER A 62 -12.96 2.27 6.78
CA SER A 62 -11.86 1.51 7.37
C SER A 62 -11.38 2.15 8.67
N GLY A 63 -11.02 1.32 9.64
CA GLY A 63 -10.46 1.82 10.89
C GLY A 63 -9.01 2.25 10.74
N THR A 64 -8.46 2.81 11.78
CA THR A 64 -7.14 3.42 11.75
C THR A 64 -6.04 2.45 11.33
N ILE A 65 -6.05 1.24 11.88
CA ILE A 65 -5.04 0.24 11.56
C ILE A 65 -5.14 -0.18 10.10
N VAL A 66 -6.37 -0.46 9.66
CA VAL A 66 -6.59 -0.91 8.29
C VAL A 66 -6.23 0.19 7.30
N ARG A 67 -6.54 1.44 7.61
CA ARG A 67 -6.17 2.57 6.75
C ARG A 67 -4.65 2.61 6.53
N ARG A 68 -3.89 2.35 7.58
CA ARG A 68 -2.44 2.35 7.48
C ARG A 68 -1.94 1.25 6.57
N ILE A 69 -2.51 0.06 6.71
CA ILE A 69 -2.17 -1.08 5.86
C ILE A 69 -2.54 -0.78 4.41
N LEU A 70 -3.72 -0.24 4.18
CA LEU A 70 -4.17 0.10 2.84
C LEU A 70 -3.29 1.18 2.22
N CYS A 71 -2.92 2.18 3.01
CA CYS A 71 -2.02 3.23 2.53
C CYS A 71 -0.69 2.65 2.09
N ALA A 72 -0.12 1.73 2.89
CA ALA A 72 1.15 1.10 2.55
C ALA A 72 1.03 0.28 1.27
N HIS A 73 -0.08 -0.43 1.10
CA HIS A 73 -0.32 -1.23 -0.10
C HIS A 73 -0.40 -0.34 -1.34
N GLU A 74 -1.20 0.74 -1.26
CA GLU A 74 -1.35 1.63 -2.41
C GLU A 74 -0.07 2.41 -2.70
N LEU A 75 0.68 2.74 -1.66
CA LEU A 75 1.99 3.35 -1.85
C LEU A 75 2.90 2.40 -2.62
N GLY A 76 2.80 1.10 -2.35
CA GLY A 76 3.52 0.08 -3.10
C GLY A 76 3.19 0.16 -4.59
N HIS A 77 1.92 0.30 -4.93
CA HIS A 77 1.54 0.48 -6.33
C HIS A 77 2.15 1.75 -6.91
N ALA A 78 2.10 2.85 -6.16
CA ALA A 78 2.63 4.11 -6.65
C ALA A 78 4.13 4.02 -6.95
N VAL A 79 4.86 3.33 -6.08
CA VAL A 79 6.31 3.21 -6.20
C VAL A 79 6.71 2.19 -7.26
N LEU A 80 6.03 1.04 -7.29
CA LEU A 80 6.43 -0.08 -8.13
C LEU A 80 5.71 -0.10 -9.47
N HIS A 81 4.49 0.41 -9.53
CA HIS A 81 3.62 0.26 -10.69
C HIS A 81 3.02 1.57 -11.19
N GLY A 82 3.68 2.69 -10.87
CA GLY A 82 3.14 3.99 -11.20
C GLY A 82 2.82 4.19 -12.67
N ASN A 83 3.69 3.70 -13.54
CA ASN A 83 3.49 3.86 -14.98
C ASN A 83 2.28 3.08 -15.47
N LEU A 84 2.08 1.89 -14.91
CA LEU A 84 0.96 1.06 -15.30
C LEU A 84 -0.35 1.72 -14.91
N ALA A 85 -0.40 2.30 -13.72
CA ALA A 85 -1.58 3.01 -13.25
C ALA A 85 -1.88 4.21 -14.13
N ALA A 86 -0.85 4.90 -14.58
CA ALA A 86 -1.02 6.06 -15.46
C ALA A 86 -1.68 5.67 -16.76
N MET A 87 -1.36 4.48 -17.27
CA MET A 87 -1.88 4.02 -18.54
C MET A 87 -3.29 3.47 -18.45
N HIS A 88 -3.64 2.86 -17.35
CA HIS A 88 -4.87 2.08 -17.27
C HIS A 88 -5.89 2.57 -16.26
N GLY A 89 -5.62 3.66 -15.57
CA GLY A 89 -6.55 4.12 -14.54
C GLY A 89 -6.79 3.02 -13.53
N PHE A 90 -5.74 2.56 -12.96
CA PHE A 90 -5.70 1.38 -12.12
C PHE A 90 -6.72 1.44 -10.98
N GLN A 91 -7.62 0.47 -10.95
CA GLN A 91 -8.58 0.33 -9.86
C GLN A 91 -8.38 -1.00 -9.16
N GLU A 92 -8.42 -0.96 -7.86
CA GLU A 92 -8.10 -2.11 -7.05
C GLU A 92 -9.33 -2.86 -6.61
N LEU A 93 -9.92 -3.60 -7.51
CA LEU A 93 -11.06 -4.44 -7.17
C LEU A 93 -10.65 -5.75 -6.55
N GLU A 94 -9.44 -6.19 -6.86
CA GLU A 94 -8.93 -7.48 -6.38
C GLU A 94 -7.78 -7.29 -5.42
N LEU A 95 -7.98 -6.37 -4.51
CA LEU A 95 -7.01 -6.04 -3.48
C LEU A 95 -6.58 -7.32 -2.74
N PHE A 96 -5.27 -7.49 -2.60
CA PHE A 96 -4.67 -8.64 -1.92
C PHE A 96 -4.80 -9.98 -2.66
N ASP A 97 -5.21 -9.96 -3.92
CA ASP A 97 -5.25 -11.18 -4.71
C ASP A 97 -3.84 -11.55 -5.16
N THR A 98 -3.29 -12.59 -4.56
CA THR A 98 -1.90 -12.99 -4.84
C THR A 98 -1.71 -13.61 -6.21
N LEU A 99 -2.79 -13.91 -6.92
CA LEU A 99 -2.69 -14.44 -8.28
C LEU A 99 -2.34 -13.34 -9.27
N ILE A 100 -2.50 -12.08 -8.89
CA ILE A 100 -2.16 -10.96 -9.74
C ILE A 100 -0.79 -10.45 -9.31
N PRO A 101 0.22 -10.50 -10.20
CA PRO A 101 1.59 -10.14 -9.80
C PRO A 101 1.74 -8.77 -9.19
N THR A 102 1.04 -7.75 -9.71
CA THR A 102 1.17 -6.41 -9.14
C THR A 102 0.60 -6.35 -7.73
N GLU A 103 -0.47 -7.11 -7.47
CA GLU A 103 -1.06 -7.15 -6.13
C GLU A 103 -0.13 -7.84 -5.15
N TYR A 104 0.47 -8.94 -5.59
CA TYR A 104 1.43 -9.65 -4.75
C TYR A 104 2.61 -8.75 -4.39
N GLU A 105 3.12 -8.01 -5.37
CA GLU A 105 4.25 -7.13 -5.14
C GLU A 105 3.90 -5.98 -4.20
N ALA A 106 2.71 -5.41 -4.35
CA ALA A 106 2.26 -4.35 -3.46
C ALA A 106 2.09 -4.86 -2.03
N ASN A 107 1.63 -6.11 -1.89
CA ASN A 107 1.53 -6.74 -0.57
C ASN A 107 2.88 -6.93 0.07
N LEU A 108 3.87 -7.36 -0.71
CA LEU A 108 5.23 -7.51 -0.20
C LEU A 108 5.80 -6.16 0.24
N PHE A 109 5.55 -5.13 -0.56
CA PHE A 109 5.99 -3.78 -0.22
C PHE A 109 5.38 -3.33 1.11
N ALA A 110 4.07 -3.51 1.26
CA ALA A 110 3.39 -3.09 2.47
C ALA A 110 3.90 -3.85 3.69
N ALA A 111 4.05 -5.17 3.55
CA ALA A 111 4.53 -5.99 4.65
C ALA A 111 5.93 -5.57 5.08
N GLU A 112 6.80 -5.32 4.11
CA GLU A 112 8.16 -4.93 4.42
C GLU A 112 8.20 -3.57 5.11
N LEU A 113 7.35 -2.66 4.68
CA LEU A 113 7.32 -1.31 5.23
C LEU A 113 6.85 -1.30 6.68
N ILE A 114 5.77 -2.03 6.99
CA ILE A 114 5.15 -1.93 8.30
C ILE A 114 5.49 -3.07 9.26
N ILE A 115 6.14 -4.13 8.77
CA ILE A 115 6.41 -5.30 9.62
C ILE A 115 7.33 -4.95 10.79
N SER A 116 8.15 -3.91 10.64
CA SER A 116 9.03 -3.47 11.72
C SER A 116 8.33 -2.61 12.74
N ASP A 117 7.10 -2.22 12.47
CA ASP A 117 6.31 -1.43 13.39
C ASP A 117 5.70 -2.39 14.41
N GLU A 118 6.27 -2.42 15.60
CA GLU A 118 5.87 -3.39 16.61
C GLU A 118 4.41 -3.26 17.01
N GLU A 119 3.92 -2.04 17.04
CA GLU A 119 2.54 -1.78 17.40
C GLU A 119 1.58 -2.39 16.38
N ILE A 120 1.85 -2.14 15.10
CA ILE A 120 1.04 -2.69 14.03
C ILE A 120 1.13 -4.21 14.02
N LEU A 121 2.33 -4.73 14.20
CA LEU A 121 2.55 -6.16 14.18
C LEU A 121 1.77 -6.87 15.29
N GLU A 122 1.77 -6.30 16.48
CA GLU A 122 1.01 -6.85 17.60
C GLU A 122 -0.47 -6.90 17.29
N LEU A 123 -0.98 -5.80 16.76
CA LEU A 123 -2.40 -5.70 16.45
C LEU A 123 -2.81 -6.68 15.34
N LEU A 124 -1.94 -6.85 14.35
CA LEU A 124 -2.22 -7.78 13.27
C LEU A 124 -2.24 -9.21 13.77
N ASN A 125 -1.35 -9.54 14.71
CA ASN A 125 -1.33 -10.89 15.27
C ASN A 125 -2.62 -11.22 15.99
N ASP A 126 -3.22 -10.23 16.62
CA ASP A 126 -4.42 -10.46 17.42
C ASP A 126 -5.70 -10.40 16.62
N ARG A 127 -5.74 -9.56 15.60
CA ARG A 127 -7.02 -9.23 14.97
C ARG A 127 -7.06 -9.47 13.46
N ASP A 128 -6.05 -9.06 12.76
CA ASP A 128 -6.08 -9.00 11.30
C ASP A 128 -5.02 -9.87 10.65
N LYS A 129 -4.69 -10.95 11.30
CA LYS A 129 -3.76 -11.90 10.74
C LYS A 129 -4.08 -12.27 9.32
N SER A 130 -5.35 -12.51 9.05
CA SER A 130 -5.78 -12.94 7.74
C SER A 130 -5.52 -11.90 6.67
N PHE A 131 -5.31 -10.65 7.08
CA PHE A 131 -5.07 -9.57 6.14
C PHE A 131 -3.85 -9.87 5.28
N PHE A 132 -2.77 -10.31 5.90
CA PHE A 132 -1.57 -10.65 5.16
C PHE A 132 -1.46 -12.13 4.84
N SER A 133 -2.24 -12.98 5.50
CA SER A 133 -2.22 -14.38 5.16
C SER A 133 -2.76 -14.62 3.76
N ILE A 134 -3.64 -13.75 3.30
CA ILE A 134 -4.14 -13.80 1.94
C ILE A 134 -3.03 -13.48 0.95
N ALA A 135 -2.08 -12.66 1.35
CA ALA A 135 -1.00 -12.20 0.49
C ALA A 135 0.09 -13.25 0.29
N LYS A 136 0.05 -14.32 1.01
CA LYS A 136 1.05 -15.38 0.84
C LYS A 136 0.77 -16.25 -0.37
#